data_a722657f18fdc6e66e66941a7c25545a
#
_entry.id   a722657f18fdc6e66e66941a7c25545a
#
_cell.length_a   1.000
_cell.length_b   1.000
_cell.length_c   1.000
_cell.angle_alpha   90.00
_cell.angle_beta   90.00
_cell.angle_gamma   90.00
#
_symmetry.space_group_name_H-M   'P 1'
#
loop_
_entity.id
_entity.type
_entity.pdbx_description
1 polymer ?
#
loop_
_entity_poly.entity_id
_entity_poly.type
_entity_poly.pdbx_seq_one_letter_code
_entity_poly.pdbx_strand_id
1 'polypeptide(L)'
;MGLLFRIGYNVIAFPILFILLHLISVFSSKIRQALLQRYQIFKHLKTFKKTPGQRSILIHAASMGEFEHIKPMIGKLKDTYPHSKIVVTFFSPSGFNHVKSFKGVDLFCYLPFDFPFIMKRFYQTIRPDALIIAKYDLWPNMIWQADQLEIPVFIINAALSKHSNRFTGISFYLHREIYKYLTEIWISSEDDVKRFGRLAEDVSISVTGDTKFDQVIWRRENARRNKIIDEHIIQNKKVFIAGSIWPQDWDVAAKNTHLSKQFSTHFTRNAYVVSVGESVVEI
;
A
#
# COMPACT_ATOMS: atom_id res chain seq x y z
N MET A 1 30.32 -0.79 6.58
CA MET A 1 29.50 -0.76 5.33
C MET A 1 28.31 0.17 5.48
N GLY A 2 27.58 0.18 6.57
CA GLY A 2 26.39 1.01 6.80
C GLY A 2 26.60 2.51 6.68
N LEU A 3 27.70 3.05 7.22
CA LEU A 3 27.98 4.50 7.13
C LEU A 3 28.21 4.94 5.68
N LEU A 4 28.99 4.19 4.91
CA LEU A 4 29.22 4.49 3.49
C LEU A 4 27.94 4.42 2.67
N PHE A 5 27.06 3.45 3.00
CA PHE A 5 25.75 3.36 2.36
C PHE A 5 24.88 4.59 2.70
N ARG A 6 24.83 4.99 3.97
CA ARG A 6 24.07 6.20 4.40
C ARG A 6 24.58 7.45 3.69
N ILE A 7 25.89 7.62 3.59
CA ILE A 7 26.49 8.76 2.87
C ILE A 7 26.14 8.68 1.38
N GLY A 8 26.37 7.55 0.73
CA GLY A 8 26.08 7.37 -0.69
C GLY A 8 24.61 7.59 -1.03
N TYR A 9 23.70 7.08 -0.19
CA TYR A 9 22.27 7.31 -0.36
C TYR A 9 21.91 8.79 -0.23
N ASN A 10 22.35 9.45 0.83
CA ASN A 10 21.93 10.82 1.14
C ASN A 10 22.60 11.89 0.25
N VAL A 11 23.83 11.63 -0.21
CA VAL A 11 24.60 12.61 -0.99
C VAL A 11 24.46 12.37 -2.49
N ILE A 12 24.23 11.13 -2.92
CA ILE A 12 24.24 10.78 -4.34
C ILE A 12 22.88 10.23 -4.79
N ALA A 13 22.47 9.06 -4.25
CA ALA A 13 21.36 8.30 -4.81
C ALA A 13 20.02 9.05 -4.68
N PHE A 14 19.68 9.52 -3.48
CA PHE A 14 18.40 10.19 -3.27
C PHE A 14 18.36 11.60 -3.91
N PRO A 15 19.40 12.45 -3.86
CA PRO A 15 19.42 13.71 -4.62
C PRO A 15 19.25 13.51 -6.13
N ILE A 16 19.91 12.52 -6.73
CA ILE A 16 19.71 12.19 -8.14
C ILE A 16 18.26 11.80 -8.40
N LEU A 17 17.71 10.88 -7.60
CA LEU A 17 16.30 10.47 -7.71
C LEU A 17 15.36 11.68 -7.57
N PHE A 18 15.62 12.56 -6.62
CA PHE A 18 14.84 13.78 -6.39
C PHE A 18 14.85 14.69 -7.62
N ILE A 19 16.03 14.95 -8.22
CA ILE A 19 16.16 15.74 -9.44
C ILE A 19 15.43 15.07 -10.60
N LEU A 20 15.60 13.76 -10.80
CA LEU A 20 14.92 13.02 -11.86
C LEU A 20 13.39 13.09 -11.72
N LEU A 21 12.85 12.96 -10.51
CA LEU A 21 11.41 13.11 -10.28
C LEU A 21 10.90 14.51 -10.66
N HIS A 22 11.69 15.56 -10.40
CA HIS A 22 11.34 16.92 -10.79
C HIS A 22 11.40 17.11 -12.31
N LEU A 23 12.41 16.58 -12.97
CA LEU A 23 12.49 16.60 -14.44
C LEU A 23 11.30 15.87 -15.08
N ILE A 24 10.98 14.67 -14.61
CA ILE A 24 9.84 13.90 -15.12
C ILE A 24 8.50 14.63 -14.83
N SER A 25 8.42 15.40 -13.75
CA SER A 25 7.22 16.16 -13.40
C SER A 25 6.84 17.22 -14.42
N VAL A 26 7.80 17.70 -15.23
CA VAL A 26 7.56 18.62 -16.34
C VAL A 26 6.63 17.98 -17.37
N PHE A 27 6.81 16.68 -17.63
CA PHE A 27 6.06 15.91 -18.63
C PHE A 27 4.87 15.13 -18.04
N SER A 28 4.77 15.01 -16.72
CA SER A 28 3.73 14.25 -16.05
C SER A 28 2.96 15.10 -15.02
N SER A 29 1.73 15.44 -15.34
CA SER A 29 0.84 16.17 -14.42
C SER A 29 0.59 15.42 -13.11
N LYS A 30 0.51 14.09 -13.16
CA LYS A 30 0.33 13.24 -11.96
C LYS A 30 1.53 13.34 -11.01
N ILE A 31 2.75 13.27 -11.53
CA ILE A 31 3.98 13.37 -10.73
C ILE A 31 4.12 14.79 -10.19
N ARG A 32 3.87 15.81 -11.01
CA ARG A 32 3.89 17.21 -10.59
C ARG A 32 2.93 17.46 -9.43
N GLN A 33 1.69 17.00 -9.51
CA GLN A 33 0.73 17.12 -8.43
C GLN A 33 1.20 16.43 -7.14
N ALA A 34 1.76 15.22 -7.25
CA ALA A 34 2.29 14.49 -6.11
C ALA A 34 3.47 15.21 -5.45
N LEU A 35 4.35 15.84 -6.22
CA LEU A 35 5.46 16.65 -5.69
C LEU A 35 4.93 17.87 -4.96
N LEU A 36 3.98 18.62 -5.56
CA LEU A 36 3.38 19.80 -4.93
C LEU A 36 2.72 19.47 -3.60
N GLN A 37 2.01 18.34 -3.52
CA GLN A 37 1.39 17.86 -2.28
C GLN A 37 2.45 17.49 -1.21
N ARG A 38 3.59 16.91 -1.60
CA ARG A 38 4.69 16.63 -0.68
C ARG A 38 5.33 17.90 -0.12
N TYR A 39 5.46 18.95 -0.90
CA TYR A 39 5.92 20.25 -0.40
C TYR A 39 4.96 20.87 0.63
N GLN A 40 3.67 20.58 0.49
CA GLN A 40 2.63 21.12 1.40
C GLN A 40 2.38 20.24 2.63
N ILE A 41 3.10 19.13 2.78
CA ILE A 41 2.81 18.14 3.82
C ILE A 41 2.76 18.75 5.23
N PHE A 42 3.72 19.59 5.59
CA PHE A 42 3.78 20.20 6.91
C PHE A 42 2.64 21.19 7.17
N LYS A 43 2.02 21.74 6.11
CA LYS A 43 0.78 22.51 6.23
C LYS A 43 -0.39 21.61 6.61
N HIS A 44 -0.49 20.44 5.97
CA HIS A 44 -1.53 19.46 6.29
C HIS A 44 -1.33 18.86 7.69
N LEU A 45 -0.10 18.60 8.09
CA LEU A 45 0.22 18.09 9.43
C LEU A 45 -0.16 19.04 10.57
N LYS A 46 -0.32 20.34 10.32
CA LYS A 46 -0.79 21.29 11.35
C LYS A 46 -2.19 20.96 11.86
N THR A 47 -3.01 20.27 11.07
CA THR A 47 -4.36 19.83 11.47
C THR A 47 -4.32 18.61 12.38
N PHE A 48 -3.23 17.83 12.35
CA PHE A 48 -3.05 16.66 13.19
C PHE A 48 -2.69 17.09 14.60
N LYS A 49 -3.57 16.76 15.55
CA LYS A 49 -3.36 17.03 16.96
C LYS A 49 -3.35 15.72 17.74
N LYS A 50 -2.31 15.54 18.55
CA LYS A 50 -2.15 14.43 19.49
C LYS A 50 -2.10 14.99 20.89
N THR A 51 -2.96 14.50 21.76
CA THR A 51 -2.95 14.89 23.18
C THR A 51 -1.82 14.15 23.92
N PRO A 52 -1.31 14.69 25.05
CA PRO A 52 -0.34 13.98 25.87
C PRO A 52 -0.87 12.61 26.30
N GLY A 53 -0.03 11.58 26.22
CA GLY A 53 -0.41 10.20 26.53
C GLY A 53 -1.22 9.47 25.44
N GLN A 54 -1.70 10.15 24.42
CA GLN A 54 -2.41 9.52 23.33
C GLN A 54 -1.44 8.76 22.41
N ARG A 55 -1.73 7.49 22.13
CA ARG A 55 -0.95 6.68 21.17
C ARG A 55 -1.20 7.13 19.73
N SER A 56 -0.18 7.00 18.88
CA SER A 56 -0.33 7.19 17.45
C SER A 56 0.42 6.12 16.68
N ILE A 57 -0.21 5.64 15.61
CA ILE A 57 0.34 4.61 14.73
C ILE A 57 0.46 5.24 13.34
N LEU A 58 1.66 5.19 12.79
CA LEU A 58 1.92 5.57 11.42
C LEU A 58 1.91 4.34 10.54
N ILE A 59 1.07 4.34 9.51
CA ILE A 59 0.98 3.23 8.55
C ILE A 59 1.39 3.75 7.19
N HIS A 60 2.36 3.10 6.56
CA HIS A 60 2.77 3.39 5.20
C HIS A 60 2.22 2.34 4.24
N ALA A 61 1.39 2.80 3.28
CA ALA A 61 0.91 2.02 2.16
C ALA A 61 1.27 2.74 0.86
N ALA A 62 2.18 2.21 0.06
CA ALA A 62 2.68 2.91 -1.11
C ALA A 62 1.58 3.21 -2.15
N SER A 63 0.55 2.39 -2.20
CA SER A 63 -0.52 2.44 -3.20
C SER A 63 -1.91 2.23 -2.61
N MET A 64 -2.94 2.52 -3.42
CA MET A 64 -4.34 2.22 -3.08
C MET A 64 -4.56 0.74 -2.80
N GLY A 65 -3.95 -0.16 -3.58
CA GLY A 65 -4.11 -1.60 -3.39
C GLY A 65 -3.58 -2.07 -2.03
N GLU A 66 -2.44 -1.55 -1.59
CA GLU A 66 -1.89 -1.85 -0.26
C GLU A 66 -2.78 -1.30 0.85
N PHE A 67 -3.30 -0.09 0.67
CA PHE A 67 -4.25 0.49 1.63
C PHE A 67 -5.53 -0.35 1.76
N GLU A 68 -6.07 -0.82 0.64
CA GLU A 68 -7.25 -1.72 0.66
C GLU A 68 -6.99 -2.97 1.50
N HIS A 69 -5.81 -3.57 1.40
CA HIS A 69 -5.45 -4.77 2.16
C HIS A 69 -5.34 -4.50 3.66
N ILE A 70 -4.95 -3.31 4.09
CA ILE A 70 -4.76 -2.98 5.51
C ILE A 70 -6.00 -2.43 6.21
N LYS A 71 -7.08 -2.14 5.50
CA LYS A 71 -8.33 -1.61 6.07
C LYS A 71 -8.89 -2.46 7.24
N PRO A 72 -8.96 -3.80 7.14
CA PRO A 72 -9.42 -4.63 8.26
C PRO A 72 -8.53 -4.49 9.50
N MET A 73 -7.20 -4.42 9.31
CA MET A 73 -6.26 -4.20 10.40
C MET A 73 -6.49 -2.85 11.08
N ILE A 74 -6.75 -1.78 10.32
CA ILE A 74 -7.07 -0.46 10.88
C ILE A 74 -8.32 -0.55 11.76
N GLY A 75 -9.35 -1.28 11.32
CA GLY A 75 -10.55 -1.55 12.12
C GLY A 75 -10.19 -2.22 13.44
N LYS A 76 -9.44 -3.31 13.41
CA LYS A 76 -8.99 -4.04 14.61
C LYS A 76 -8.13 -3.19 15.54
N LEU A 77 -7.22 -2.37 15.00
CA LEU A 77 -6.42 -1.44 15.80
C LEU A 77 -7.31 -0.43 16.54
N LYS A 78 -8.36 0.08 15.89
CA LYS A 78 -9.31 1.01 16.53
C LYS A 78 -10.20 0.32 17.55
N ASP A 79 -10.59 -0.92 17.32
CA ASP A 79 -11.36 -1.72 18.29
C ASP A 79 -10.53 -1.97 19.56
N THR A 80 -9.24 -2.28 19.39
CA THR A 80 -8.31 -2.55 20.50
C THR A 80 -7.81 -1.27 21.19
N TYR A 81 -7.58 -0.22 20.43
CA TYR A 81 -7.05 1.07 20.90
C TYR A 81 -7.94 2.24 20.39
N PRO A 82 -9.15 2.41 20.93
CA PRO A 82 -10.15 3.37 20.40
C PRO A 82 -9.65 4.82 20.34
N HIS A 83 -8.81 5.19 21.31
CA HIS A 83 -8.28 6.55 21.44
C HIS A 83 -6.98 6.78 20.67
N SER A 84 -6.42 5.76 20.02
CA SER A 84 -5.20 5.93 19.23
C SER A 84 -5.45 6.80 18.00
N LYS A 85 -4.42 7.53 17.59
CA LYS A 85 -4.41 8.26 16.32
C LYS A 85 -3.76 7.39 15.23
N ILE A 86 -4.40 7.29 14.08
CA ILE A 86 -3.85 6.58 12.94
C ILE A 86 -3.59 7.56 11.80
N VAL A 87 -2.34 7.61 11.36
CA VAL A 87 -1.90 8.37 10.19
C VAL A 87 -1.53 7.39 9.09
N VAL A 88 -2.08 7.59 7.91
CA VAL A 88 -1.73 6.76 6.74
C VAL A 88 -1.00 7.60 5.71
N THR A 89 0.17 7.13 5.29
CA THR A 89 0.95 7.76 4.22
C THR A 89 0.89 6.95 2.94
N PHE A 90 0.88 7.67 1.80
CA PHE A 90 0.98 7.10 0.46
C PHE A 90 2.23 7.57 -0.25
N PHE A 91 2.81 6.70 -1.07
CA PHE A 91 3.84 7.12 -2.02
C PHE A 91 3.22 7.52 -3.36
N SER A 92 2.30 6.70 -3.85
CA SER A 92 1.68 6.87 -5.17
C SER A 92 0.50 7.85 -5.16
N PRO A 93 0.33 8.68 -6.21
CA PRO A 93 -0.86 9.49 -6.40
C PRO A 93 -2.15 8.67 -6.45
N SER A 94 -2.10 7.43 -6.93
CA SER A 94 -3.26 6.54 -6.98
C SER A 94 -3.82 6.21 -5.60
N GLY A 95 -2.97 6.15 -4.57
CA GLY A 95 -3.41 5.98 -3.18
C GLY A 95 -4.07 7.25 -2.66
N PHE A 96 -3.33 8.35 -2.65
CA PHE A 96 -3.77 9.60 -2.03
C PHE A 96 -5.00 10.23 -2.69
N ASN A 97 -5.06 10.24 -4.03
CA ASN A 97 -6.13 10.94 -4.75
C ASN A 97 -7.49 10.21 -4.68
N HIS A 98 -7.49 8.89 -4.42
CA HIS A 98 -8.71 8.09 -4.38
C HIS A 98 -9.27 7.89 -2.97
N VAL A 99 -8.47 8.16 -1.94
CA VAL A 99 -8.90 8.04 -0.54
C VAL A 99 -9.23 9.41 0.02
N LYS A 100 -10.52 9.71 0.18
CA LYS A 100 -10.98 10.96 0.81
C LYS A 100 -11.11 10.82 2.33
N SER A 101 -11.62 9.68 2.77
CA SER A 101 -11.80 9.37 4.20
C SER A 101 -11.90 7.85 4.39
N PHE A 102 -11.57 7.38 5.57
CA PHE A 102 -11.84 6.02 6.02
C PHE A 102 -12.02 6.04 7.53
N LYS A 103 -13.08 5.37 8.01
CA LYS A 103 -13.38 5.30 9.44
C LYS A 103 -12.20 4.69 10.19
N GLY A 104 -11.66 5.41 11.17
CA GLY A 104 -10.52 4.98 11.95
C GLY A 104 -9.18 5.59 11.53
N VAL A 105 -9.10 6.30 10.40
CA VAL A 105 -7.89 7.06 10.02
C VAL A 105 -8.11 8.54 10.33
N ASP A 106 -7.18 9.10 11.07
CA ASP A 106 -7.25 10.50 11.51
C ASP A 106 -6.60 11.46 10.51
N LEU A 107 -5.63 10.99 9.74
CA LEU A 107 -4.95 11.78 8.73
C LEU A 107 -4.44 10.91 7.59
N PHE A 108 -4.70 11.36 6.36
CA PHE A 108 -4.05 10.86 5.15
C PHE A 108 -3.09 11.90 4.62
N CYS A 109 -1.88 11.47 4.24
CA CYS A 109 -0.91 12.35 3.60
C CYS A 109 0.02 11.57 2.67
N TYR A 110 0.79 12.29 1.86
CA TYR A 110 1.92 11.67 1.16
C TYR A 110 3.06 11.35 2.13
N LEU A 111 3.83 10.30 1.83
CA LEU A 111 5.13 10.12 2.45
C LEU A 111 6.00 11.34 2.08
N PRO A 112 6.66 12.00 3.03
CA PRO A 112 7.57 13.09 2.73
C PRO A 112 8.71 12.68 1.79
N PHE A 113 9.46 13.65 1.28
CA PHE A 113 10.74 13.35 0.62
C PHE A 113 11.69 12.69 1.63
N ASP A 114 12.37 11.64 1.21
CA ASP A 114 13.21 10.82 2.09
C ASP A 114 14.58 11.46 2.41
N PHE A 115 14.58 12.77 2.71
CA PHE A 115 15.74 13.45 3.29
C PHE A 115 15.76 13.28 4.80
N PRO A 116 16.95 13.11 5.44
CA PRO A 116 17.05 12.83 6.87
C PRO A 116 16.34 13.89 7.73
N PHE A 117 16.56 15.17 7.44
CA PHE A 117 15.97 16.29 8.19
C PHE A 117 14.44 16.41 7.98
N ILE A 118 13.95 16.05 6.79
CA ILE A 118 12.50 16.07 6.48
C ILE A 118 11.81 14.93 7.24
N MET A 119 12.37 13.71 7.18
CA MET A 119 11.82 12.55 7.87
C MET A 119 11.86 12.72 9.38
N LYS A 120 12.97 13.25 9.93
CA LYS A 120 13.06 13.57 11.36
C LYS A 120 11.97 14.55 11.79
N ARG A 121 11.80 15.66 11.06
CA ARG A 121 10.75 16.64 11.33
C ARG A 121 9.35 16.05 11.23
N PHE A 122 9.13 15.15 10.27
CA PHE A 122 7.87 14.45 10.09
C PHE A 122 7.53 13.61 11.32
N TYR A 123 8.45 12.79 11.79
CA TYR A 123 8.28 11.99 13.00
C TYR A 123 8.10 12.84 14.26
N GLN A 124 8.86 13.91 14.41
CA GLN A 124 8.71 14.84 15.52
C GLN A 124 7.34 15.53 15.55
N THR A 125 6.70 15.69 14.36
CA THR A 125 5.37 16.29 14.25
C THR A 125 4.28 15.27 14.60
N ILE A 126 4.36 14.05 14.08
CA ILE A 126 3.37 12.98 14.30
C ILE A 126 3.59 12.29 15.65
N ARG A 127 4.85 12.12 16.05
CA ARG A 127 5.28 11.37 17.23
C ARG A 127 4.63 9.98 17.27
N PRO A 128 4.87 9.13 16.25
CA PRO A 128 4.28 7.81 16.20
C PRO A 128 4.93 6.90 17.25
N ASP A 129 4.13 6.08 17.90
CA ASP A 129 4.56 5.03 18.82
C ASP A 129 4.94 3.74 18.09
N ALA A 130 4.56 3.63 16.81
CA ALA A 130 4.95 2.56 15.90
C ALA A 130 4.82 2.99 14.45
N LEU A 131 5.69 2.44 13.59
CA LEU A 131 5.61 2.51 12.13
C LEU A 131 5.27 1.13 11.59
N ILE A 132 4.19 1.01 10.83
CA ILE A 132 3.78 -0.21 10.13
C ILE A 132 3.89 0.04 8.63
N ILE A 133 4.62 -0.80 7.91
CA ILE A 133 4.83 -0.69 6.47
C ILE A 133 4.11 -1.86 5.79
N ALA A 134 3.21 -1.54 4.88
CA ALA A 134 2.53 -2.53 4.06
C ALA A 134 3.48 -3.04 2.96
N LYS A 135 3.72 -4.33 2.96
CA LYS A 135 4.61 -5.04 2.03
C LYS A 135 6.08 -4.64 2.17
N TYR A 136 6.65 -3.85 1.25
CA TYR A 136 8.10 -3.66 1.16
C TYR A 136 8.54 -2.32 0.55
N ASP A 137 7.75 -1.29 0.69
CA ASP A 137 8.16 0.06 0.25
C ASP A 137 9.01 0.73 1.35
N LEU A 138 10.28 0.31 1.40
CA LEU A 138 11.23 0.71 2.43
C LEU A 138 12.10 1.87 1.94
N TRP A 139 11.92 3.01 2.54
CA TRP A 139 12.75 4.19 2.29
C TRP A 139 13.83 4.31 3.36
N PRO A 140 15.11 4.39 2.98
CA PRO A 140 16.22 4.36 3.94
C PRO A 140 16.12 5.36 5.08
N ASN A 141 15.85 6.63 4.81
CA ASN A 141 15.73 7.61 5.89
C ASN A 141 14.43 7.47 6.70
N MET A 142 13.35 6.97 6.09
CA MET A 142 12.15 6.59 6.83
C MET A 142 12.51 5.58 7.93
N ILE A 143 13.31 4.58 7.61
CA ILE A 143 13.73 3.54 8.56
C ILE A 143 14.78 4.09 9.55
N TRP A 144 15.85 4.72 9.07
CA TRP A 144 16.93 5.20 9.92
C TRP A 144 16.50 6.30 10.89
N GLN A 145 15.57 7.17 10.49
CA GLN A 145 15.05 8.18 11.40
C GLN A 145 14.05 7.60 12.41
N ALA A 146 13.34 6.52 12.05
CA ALA A 146 12.53 5.77 13.01
C ALA A 146 13.42 5.13 14.09
N ASP A 147 14.48 4.44 13.67
CA ASP A 147 15.47 3.84 14.57
C ASP A 147 16.11 4.89 15.51
N GLN A 148 16.58 6.01 14.97
CA GLN A 148 17.18 7.09 15.78
C GLN A 148 16.22 7.72 16.81
N LEU A 149 14.92 7.61 16.59
CA LEU A 149 13.87 8.11 17.47
C LEU A 149 13.21 6.99 18.27
N GLU A 150 13.81 5.79 18.26
CA GLU A 150 13.34 4.60 19.00
C GLU A 150 11.89 4.22 18.64
N ILE A 151 11.47 4.49 17.40
CA ILE A 151 10.16 4.13 16.89
C ILE A 151 10.24 2.70 16.33
N PRO A 152 9.53 1.72 16.89
CA PRO A 152 9.52 0.35 16.37
C PRO A 152 8.90 0.29 14.98
N VAL A 153 9.55 -0.47 14.09
CA VAL A 153 9.18 -0.59 12.68
C VAL A 153 8.80 -2.01 12.35
N PHE A 154 7.58 -2.18 11.86
CA PHE A 154 7.01 -3.47 11.46
C PHE A 154 6.72 -3.48 9.96
N ILE A 155 7.00 -4.61 9.32
CA ILE A 155 6.52 -4.87 7.96
C ILE A 155 5.39 -5.90 8.05
N ILE A 156 4.31 -5.67 7.33
CA ILE A 156 3.17 -6.59 7.24
C ILE A 156 2.92 -7.03 5.80
N ASN A 157 2.31 -8.19 5.63
CA ASN A 157 2.04 -8.79 4.31
C ASN A 157 3.32 -8.94 3.47
N ALA A 158 4.44 -9.18 4.13
CA ALA A 158 5.70 -9.33 3.45
C ALA A 158 5.75 -10.67 2.68
N ALA A 159 6.13 -10.60 1.41
CA ALA A 159 6.32 -11.76 0.56
C ALA A 159 7.47 -11.52 -0.42
N LEU A 160 8.33 -12.48 -0.65
CA LEU A 160 9.47 -12.36 -1.55
C LEU A 160 9.45 -13.46 -2.61
N SER A 161 9.47 -13.07 -3.88
CA SER A 161 9.68 -14.01 -4.96
C SER A 161 11.08 -14.64 -4.88
N LYS A 162 11.21 -15.91 -5.28
CA LYS A 162 12.50 -16.60 -5.41
C LYS A 162 13.47 -15.86 -6.35
N HIS A 163 12.92 -15.16 -7.34
CA HIS A 163 13.67 -14.39 -8.34
C HIS A 163 13.75 -12.89 -8.02
N SER A 164 13.56 -12.52 -6.76
CA SER A 164 13.64 -11.11 -6.35
C SER A 164 15.06 -10.59 -6.53
N ASN A 165 15.19 -9.42 -7.18
CA ASN A 165 16.48 -8.72 -7.33
C ASN A 165 17.11 -8.32 -5.98
N ARG A 166 16.34 -8.43 -4.86
CA ARG A 166 16.87 -8.19 -3.51
C ARG A 166 17.89 -9.23 -3.08
N PHE A 167 17.98 -10.37 -3.78
CA PHE A 167 18.95 -11.44 -3.48
C PHE A 167 20.23 -11.34 -4.31
N THR A 168 20.38 -10.35 -5.17
CA THR A 168 21.48 -10.27 -6.13
C THR A 168 22.33 -9.01 -5.97
N GLY A 169 23.65 -9.17 -6.14
CA GLY A 169 24.60 -8.08 -6.23
C GLY A 169 24.53 -7.07 -5.08
N ILE A 170 24.72 -5.81 -5.40
CA ILE A 170 24.69 -4.71 -4.44
C ILE A 170 23.32 -4.55 -3.76
N SER A 171 22.24 -4.89 -4.46
CA SER A 171 20.88 -4.80 -3.93
C SER A 171 20.68 -5.64 -2.68
N PHE A 172 21.31 -6.83 -2.63
CA PHE A 172 21.29 -7.69 -1.44
C PHE A 172 21.87 -7.00 -0.21
N TYR A 173 23.05 -6.41 -0.35
CA TYR A 173 23.73 -5.73 0.76
C TYR A 173 22.97 -4.47 1.22
N LEU A 174 22.39 -3.72 0.28
CA LEU A 174 21.61 -2.53 0.59
C LEU A 174 20.33 -2.88 1.36
N HIS A 175 19.59 -3.91 0.91
CA HIS A 175 18.41 -4.37 1.62
C HIS A 175 18.75 -4.94 2.99
N ARG A 176 19.76 -5.81 3.07
CA ARG A 176 20.22 -6.36 4.36
C ARG A 176 20.57 -5.24 5.36
N GLU A 177 21.21 -4.17 4.89
CA GLU A 177 21.54 -3.03 5.75
C GLU A 177 20.30 -2.30 6.27
N ILE A 178 19.23 -2.17 5.46
CA ILE A 178 17.98 -1.53 5.87
C ILE A 178 17.18 -2.45 6.81
N TYR A 179 17.11 -3.73 6.50
CA TYR A 179 16.33 -4.68 7.31
C TYR A 179 16.81 -4.79 8.75
N LYS A 180 18.08 -4.54 9.07
CA LYS A 180 18.62 -4.55 10.44
C LYS A 180 17.91 -3.63 11.42
N TYR A 181 17.25 -2.59 10.92
CA TYR A 181 16.57 -1.57 11.71
C TYR A 181 15.07 -1.85 11.88
N LEU A 182 14.62 -3.00 11.41
CA LEU A 182 13.24 -3.43 11.61
C LEU A 182 13.09 -4.14 12.95
N THR A 183 11.96 -3.94 13.59
CA THR A 183 11.62 -4.62 14.83
C THR A 183 11.14 -6.03 14.55
N GLU A 184 10.25 -6.18 13.56
CA GLU A 184 9.69 -7.48 13.20
C GLU A 184 9.14 -7.46 11.77
N ILE A 185 9.16 -8.63 11.12
CA ILE A 185 8.62 -8.83 9.77
C ILE A 185 7.51 -9.87 9.84
N TRP A 186 6.29 -9.47 9.49
CA TRP A 186 5.14 -10.35 9.40
C TRP A 186 4.93 -10.79 7.96
N ILE A 187 5.24 -12.06 7.72
CA ILE A 187 5.25 -12.65 6.38
C ILE A 187 3.96 -13.39 6.08
N SER A 188 3.67 -13.51 4.78
CA SER A 188 2.43 -14.10 4.30
C SER A 188 2.41 -15.62 4.32
N SER A 189 3.56 -16.29 4.26
CA SER A 189 3.64 -17.75 4.19
C SER A 189 4.95 -18.31 4.75
N GLU A 190 4.92 -19.58 5.19
CA GLU A 190 6.10 -20.33 5.64
C GLU A 190 7.22 -20.37 4.59
N ASP A 191 6.87 -20.40 3.31
CA ASP A 191 7.84 -20.40 2.22
C ASP A 191 8.74 -19.15 2.21
N ASP A 192 8.28 -18.06 2.79
CA ASP A 192 9.02 -16.79 2.85
C ASP A 192 10.01 -16.73 4.02
N VAL A 193 9.88 -17.58 5.05
CA VAL A 193 10.78 -17.59 6.23
C VAL A 193 12.25 -17.65 5.83
N LYS A 194 12.61 -18.65 5.00
CA LYS A 194 13.98 -18.84 4.55
C LYS A 194 14.49 -17.68 3.70
N ARG A 195 13.61 -17.04 2.93
CA ARG A 195 13.97 -15.93 2.04
C ARG A 195 14.24 -14.67 2.85
N PHE A 196 13.36 -14.34 3.79
CA PHE A 196 13.57 -13.20 4.67
C PHE A 196 14.72 -13.41 5.64
N GLY A 197 14.92 -14.62 6.18
CA GLY A 197 16.08 -14.94 7.02
C GLY A 197 17.43 -14.66 6.38
N ARG A 198 17.54 -14.71 5.04
CA ARG A 198 18.78 -14.32 4.33
C ARG A 198 19.01 -12.80 4.30
N LEU A 199 17.95 -12.01 4.34
CA LEU A 199 18.02 -10.54 4.29
C LEU A 199 17.98 -9.89 5.68
N ALA A 200 17.31 -10.54 6.62
CA ALA A 200 16.96 -10.00 7.94
C ALA A 200 17.37 -11.01 9.03
N GLU A 201 18.66 -11.37 9.06
CA GLU A 201 19.22 -12.45 9.88
C GLU A 201 18.98 -12.24 11.39
N ASP A 202 19.03 -10.97 11.83
CA ASP A 202 18.89 -10.59 13.24
C ASP A 202 17.49 -10.02 13.58
N VAL A 203 16.52 -10.16 12.67
CA VAL A 203 15.17 -9.58 12.83
C VAL A 203 14.15 -10.68 13.08
N SER A 204 13.27 -10.47 14.03
CA SER A 204 12.16 -11.39 14.29
C SER A 204 11.25 -11.52 13.07
N ILE A 205 10.90 -12.77 12.73
CA ILE A 205 10.02 -13.07 11.58
C ILE A 205 8.87 -13.93 12.08
N SER A 206 7.64 -13.48 11.85
CA SER A 206 6.42 -14.20 12.21
C SER A 206 5.56 -14.47 11.00
N VAL A 207 5.01 -15.68 10.88
CA VAL A 207 4.05 -16.02 9.82
C VAL A 207 2.66 -15.65 10.28
N THR A 208 2.09 -14.61 9.69
CA THR A 208 0.78 -14.06 10.07
C THR A 208 -0.29 -14.18 8.99
N GLY A 209 0.10 -14.57 7.77
CA GLY A 209 -0.79 -14.56 6.61
C GLY A 209 -0.80 -13.21 5.89
N ASP A 210 -1.76 -13.04 4.97
CA ASP A 210 -1.91 -11.83 4.16
C ASP A 210 -3.28 -11.21 4.40
N THR A 211 -3.32 -9.99 4.85
CA THR A 211 -4.54 -9.23 5.16
C THR A 211 -5.45 -9.00 3.95
N LYS A 212 -5.01 -9.32 2.73
CA LYS A 212 -5.88 -9.35 1.54
C LYS A 212 -7.04 -10.34 1.71
N PHE A 213 -6.83 -11.45 2.43
CA PHE A 213 -7.91 -12.42 2.71
C PHE A 213 -8.91 -11.86 3.71
N ASP A 214 -8.43 -11.17 4.76
CA ASP A 214 -9.30 -10.46 5.69
C ASP A 214 -10.14 -9.40 4.97
N GLN A 215 -9.53 -8.70 4.01
CA GLN A 215 -10.21 -7.70 3.21
C GLN A 215 -11.31 -8.30 2.33
N VAL A 216 -11.08 -9.48 1.73
CA VAL A 216 -12.09 -10.18 0.94
C VAL A 216 -13.27 -10.59 1.84
N ILE A 217 -13.01 -11.14 3.03
CA ILE A 217 -14.03 -11.51 4.01
C ILE A 217 -14.82 -10.26 4.43
N TRP A 218 -14.13 -9.20 4.81
CA TRP A 218 -14.74 -7.94 5.22
C TRP A 218 -15.63 -7.33 4.11
N ARG A 219 -15.16 -7.34 2.86
CA ARG A 219 -15.95 -6.89 1.70
C ARG A 219 -17.19 -7.76 1.50
N ARG A 220 -17.05 -9.08 1.58
CA ARG A 220 -18.18 -10.01 1.45
C ARG A 220 -19.26 -9.73 2.50
N GLU A 221 -18.88 -9.51 3.74
CA GLU A 221 -19.81 -9.21 4.82
C GLU A 221 -20.52 -7.87 4.61
N ASN A 222 -19.79 -6.84 4.15
CA ASN A 222 -20.38 -5.55 3.83
C ASN A 222 -21.28 -5.60 2.59
N ALA A 223 -20.88 -6.37 1.56
CA ALA A 223 -21.68 -6.56 0.34
C ALA A 223 -23.00 -7.29 0.61
N ARG A 224 -23.03 -8.22 1.58
CA ARG A 224 -24.28 -8.86 2.00
C ARG A 224 -25.29 -7.89 2.60
N ARG A 225 -24.81 -6.79 3.19
CA ARG A 225 -25.67 -5.73 3.76
C ARG A 225 -26.15 -4.72 2.70
N ASN A 226 -25.36 -4.56 1.64
CA ASN A 226 -25.64 -3.63 0.54
C ASN A 226 -25.73 -4.44 -0.75
N LYS A 227 -26.95 -4.75 -1.22
CA LYS A 227 -27.15 -5.43 -2.50
C LYS A 227 -26.68 -4.51 -3.61
N ILE A 228 -25.57 -4.88 -4.27
CA ILE A 228 -24.96 -4.09 -5.37
C ILE A 228 -25.70 -4.35 -6.68
N ILE A 229 -26.23 -5.57 -6.83
CA ILE A 229 -26.99 -6.00 -8.02
C ILE A 229 -28.44 -6.20 -7.63
N ASP A 230 -29.35 -5.59 -8.38
CA ASP A 230 -30.78 -5.79 -8.18
C ASP A 230 -31.14 -7.25 -8.50
N GLU A 231 -31.81 -7.91 -7.56
CA GLU A 231 -32.22 -9.33 -7.72
C GLU A 231 -33.07 -9.55 -8.96
N HIS A 232 -33.87 -8.56 -9.37
CA HIS A 232 -34.70 -8.66 -10.58
C HIS A 232 -33.85 -8.84 -11.85
N ILE A 233 -32.61 -8.32 -11.87
CA ILE A 233 -31.70 -8.41 -13.03
C ILE A 233 -31.17 -9.83 -13.17
N ILE A 234 -30.94 -10.53 -12.06
CA ILE A 234 -30.29 -11.84 -12.02
C ILE A 234 -31.27 -13.01 -11.79
N GLN A 235 -32.53 -12.71 -11.47
CA GLN A 235 -33.54 -13.74 -11.20
C GLN A 235 -33.74 -14.65 -12.40
N ASN A 236 -33.63 -15.97 -12.16
CA ASN A 236 -33.73 -17.02 -13.16
C ASN A 236 -32.68 -16.97 -14.31
N LYS A 237 -31.56 -16.27 -14.10
CA LYS A 237 -30.47 -16.16 -15.06
C LYS A 237 -29.20 -16.81 -14.52
N LYS A 238 -28.39 -17.38 -15.42
CA LYS A 238 -27.02 -17.75 -15.12
C LYS A 238 -26.16 -16.47 -15.20
N VAL A 239 -25.42 -16.17 -14.13
CA VAL A 239 -24.60 -14.96 -14.05
C VAL A 239 -23.14 -15.33 -14.17
N PHE A 240 -22.42 -14.69 -15.10
CA PHE A 240 -20.98 -14.79 -15.24
C PHE A 240 -20.37 -13.43 -14.93
N ILE A 241 -19.41 -13.38 -14.00
CA ILE A 241 -18.72 -12.16 -13.61
C ILE A 241 -17.26 -12.29 -14.01
N ALA A 242 -16.81 -11.44 -14.91
CA ALA A 242 -15.41 -11.35 -15.31
C ALA A 242 -14.79 -10.06 -14.77
N GLY A 243 -13.92 -10.19 -13.75
CA GLY A 243 -13.23 -9.07 -13.13
C GLY A 243 -11.79 -8.92 -13.62
N SER A 244 -11.34 -7.68 -13.83
CA SER A 244 -9.95 -7.36 -14.20
C SER A 244 -9.47 -8.02 -15.50
N ILE A 245 -10.36 -8.21 -16.45
CA ILE A 245 -10.02 -8.77 -17.77
C ILE A 245 -9.38 -7.72 -18.68
N TRP A 246 -8.39 -8.17 -19.43
CA TRP A 246 -7.77 -7.40 -20.50
C TRP A 246 -8.50 -7.65 -21.84
N PRO A 247 -8.36 -6.80 -22.84
CA PRO A 247 -8.97 -7.03 -24.15
C PRO A 247 -8.69 -8.43 -24.74
N GLN A 248 -7.48 -8.94 -24.52
CA GLN A 248 -7.06 -10.27 -24.99
C GLN A 248 -7.79 -11.40 -24.25
N ASP A 249 -8.05 -11.23 -22.96
CA ASP A 249 -8.77 -12.21 -22.13
C ASP A 249 -10.25 -12.30 -22.57
N TRP A 250 -10.81 -11.17 -23.02
CA TRP A 250 -12.17 -11.11 -23.54
C TRP A 250 -12.38 -12.00 -24.75
N ASP A 251 -11.43 -12.01 -25.68
CA ASP A 251 -11.52 -12.86 -26.88
C ASP A 251 -11.61 -14.35 -26.51
N VAL A 252 -10.90 -14.76 -25.48
CA VAL A 252 -10.94 -16.14 -24.94
C VAL A 252 -12.26 -16.41 -24.22
N ALA A 253 -12.71 -15.51 -23.39
CA ALA A 253 -13.96 -15.63 -22.63
C ALA A 253 -15.17 -15.67 -23.57
N ALA A 254 -15.24 -14.80 -24.57
CA ALA A 254 -16.30 -14.70 -25.54
C ALA A 254 -16.40 -15.96 -26.43
N LYS A 255 -15.26 -16.50 -26.88
CA LYS A 255 -15.22 -17.72 -27.71
C LYS A 255 -15.73 -18.97 -26.96
N ASN A 256 -15.39 -19.08 -25.67
CA ASN A 256 -15.73 -20.26 -24.86
C ASN A 256 -17.15 -20.21 -24.26
N THR A 257 -17.78 -19.05 -24.21
CA THR A 257 -19.10 -18.89 -23.59
C THR A 257 -20.25 -18.72 -24.57
N HIS A 258 -20.02 -18.86 -25.88
CA HIS A 258 -21.00 -18.59 -26.96
C HIS A 258 -21.60 -17.16 -26.91
N LEU A 259 -20.95 -16.24 -26.18
CA LEU A 259 -21.38 -14.85 -26.00
C LEU A 259 -20.96 -13.91 -27.13
N SER A 260 -20.28 -14.45 -28.17
CA SER A 260 -19.59 -13.65 -29.20
C SER A 260 -20.51 -12.85 -30.16
N LYS A 261 -21.83 -13.03 -30.11
CA LYS A 261 -22.76 -12.41 -31.06
C LYS A 261 -23.54 -11.19 -30.56
N GLN A 262 -23.42 -10.79 -29.30
CA GLN A 262 -24.31 -9.77 -28.75
C GLN A 262 -23.63 -8.56 -28.07
N PHE A 263 -22.32 -8.42 -28.18
CA PHE A 263 -21.62 -7.35 -27.45
C PHE A 263 -21.04 -6.30 -28.38
N SER A 264 -21.54 -5.07 -28.25
CA SER A 264 -20.90 -3.87 -28.75
C SER A 264 -19.80 -3.41 -27.80
N THR A 265 -18.65 -3.08 -28.36
CA THR A 265 -17.41 -2.72 -27.68
C THR A 265 -17.47 -1.35 -27.00
N HIS A 266 -17.72 -1.32 -25.71
CA HIS A 266 -17.32 -0.19 -24.86
C HIS A 266 -16.62 -0.76 -23.62
N PHE A 267 -15.29 -0.75 -23.67
CA PHE A 267 -14.44 -1.15 -22.56
C PHE A 267 -14.24 0.02 -21.61
N THR A 268 -14.85 -0.05 -20.45
CA THR A 268 -14.37 0.69 -19.27
C THR A 268 -13.67 -0.29 -18.33
N ARG A 269 -12.72 0.18 -17.52
CA ARG A 269 -11.87 -0.64 -16.64
C ARG A 269 -12.61 -1.32 -15.47
N ASN A 270 -13.90 -1.52 -15.56
CA ASN A 270 -14.76 -2.02 -14.50
C ASN A 270 -15.16 -3.48 -14.74
N ALA A 271 -15.56 -4.18 -13.70
CA ALA A 271 -16.06 -5.54 -13.79
C ALA A 271 -17.37 -5.57 -14.57
N TYR A 272 -17.51 -6.55 -15.48
CA TYR A 272 -18.75 -6.75 -16.22
C TYR A 272 -19.51 -7.94 -15.65
N VAL A 273 -20.81 -7.75 -15.43
CA VAL A 273 -21.74 -8.83 -15.17
C VAL A 273 -22.42 -9.19 -16.47
N VAL A 274 -22.15 -10.39 -16.94
CA VAL A 274 -22.81 -10.92 -18.16
C VAL A 274 -23.89 -11.88 -17.74
N SER A 275 -25.15 -11.57 -18.03
CA SER A 275 -26.22 -12.55 -17.89
C SER A 275 -26.37 -13.34 -19.20
N VAL A 276 -26.42 -14.66 -19.10
CA VAL A 276 -26.74 -15.53 -20.23
C VAL A 276 -28.27 -15.54 -20.41
N GLY A 277 -28.76 -14.66 -21.27
CA GLY A 277 -30.17 -14.41 -21.56
C GLY A 277 -30.30 -12.94 -21.96
N GLU A 278 -31.12 -12.59 -22.87
CA GLU A 278 -31.30 -11.38 -23.69
C GLU A 278 -30.84 -9.96 -23.21
N SER A 279 -30.18 -9.80 -22.07
CA SER A 279 -29.73 -8.47 -21.64
C SER A 279 -28.39 -8.49 -20.90
N VAL A 280 -27.52 -7.54 -21.26
CA VAL A 280 -26.26 -7.22 -20.61
C VAL A 280 -26.49 -6.07 -19.64
N VAL A 281 -25.91 -6.15 -18.44
CA VAL A 281 -25.90 -5.07 -17.47
C VAL A 281 -24.45 -4.65 -17.22
N GLU A 282 -24.14 -3.40 -17.48
CA GLU A 282 -22.88 -2.76 -17.11
C GLU A 282 -23.00 -2.25 -15.66
N ILE A 283 -22.01 -2.59 -14.83
CA ILE A 283 -21.95 -2.15 -13.43
C ILE A 283 -20.71 -1.30 -13.20
#